data_1eb657efbdc58d25b0b3312cfc4b3c27
#
_entry.id   1eb657efbdc58d25b0b3312cfc4b3c27
#
_cell.length_a   1.000
_cell.length_b   1.000
_cell.length_c   1.000
_cell.angle_alpha   90.00
_cell.angle_beta   90.00
_cell.angle_gamma   90.00
#
_symmetry.space_group_name_H-M   'P 1'
#
loop_
_entity.id
_entity.type
_entity.pdbx_description
1 polymer ?
#
loop_
_entity_poly.entity_id
_entity_poly.type
_entity_poly.pdbx_seq_one_letter_code
_entity_poly.pdbx_strand_id
1 'polypeptide(L)'
;MRTVFKEHADIDAVIHFAAYSLVAESMADPLKYFDNNTAGMVKLLEVMHECGVHYIVFSSTAATYGIPEEIPILETTPQKPINPYGESKLMMETIMRWADQATGSSMCPFVTLM
;
A
#
# COMPACT_ATOMS: atom_id res chain seq x y z
N MET A 1 5.61 14.19 -8.04
CA MET A 1 4.30 13.80 -7.47
C MET A 1 3.41 15.03 -7.22
N ARG A 2 3.74 15.96 -6.31
CA ARG A 2 2.93 17.20 -6.06
C ARG A 2 2.60 17.99 -7.32
N THR A 3 3.54 18.10 -8.27
CA THR A 3 3.33 18.80 -9.54
C THR A 3 2.15 18.23 -10.31
N VAL A 4 2.04 16.92 -10.43
CA VAL A 4 0.93 16.24 -11.13
C VAL A 4 -0.42 16.61 -10.53
N PHE A 5 -0.55 16.52 -9.20
CA PHE A 5 -1.81 16.88 -8.53
C PHE A 5 -2.17 18.36 -8.64
N LYS A 6 -1.17 19.24 -8.74
CA LYS A 6 -1.40 20.68 -8.93
C LYS A 6 -1.79 21.03 -10.36
N GLU A 7 -1.20 20.35 -11.35
CA GLU A 7 -1.50 20.54 -12.77
C GLU A 7 -2.84 19.91 -13.18
N HIS A 8 -3.30 18.89 -12.44
CA HIS A 8 -4.52 18.15 -12.69
C HIS A 8 -5.42 18.16 -11.46
N ALA A 9 -6.07 19.33 -11.24
CA ALA A 9 -6.97 19.52 -10.09
C ALA A 9 -8.28 18.71 -10.18
N ASP A 10 -8.49 18.01 -11.27
CA ASP A 10 -9.62 17.12 -11.55
C ASP A 10 -9.34 15.64 -11.13
N ILE A 11 -8.20 15.37 -10.47
CA ILE A 11 -7.92 14.04 -9.93
C ILE A 11 -8.82 13.78 -8.73
N ASP A 12 -9.71 12.78 -8.84
CA ASP A 12 -10.60 12.35 -7.77
C ASP A 12 -10.06 11.15 -6.97
N ALA A 13 -9.26 10.30 -7.61
CA ALA A 13 -8.76 9.07 -7.01
C ALA A 13 -7.38 8.68 -7.54
N VAL A 14 -6.69 7.84 -6.76
CA VAL A 14 -5.41 7.24 -7.14
C VAL A 14 -5.57 5.73 -7.24
N ILE A 15 -5.07 5.13 -8.33
CA ILE A 15 -4.88 3.68 -8.44
C ILE A 15 -3.39 3.41 -8.33
N HIS A 16 -2.98 2.79 -7.23
CA HIS A 16 -1.58 2.63 -6.85
C HIS A 16 -1.07 1.21 -7.09
N PHE A 17 -0.37 1.02 -8.20
CA PHE A 17 0.33 -0.22 -8.56
C PHE A 17 1.85 -0.14 -8.35
N ALA A 18 2.39 1.05 -8.16
CA ALA A 18 3.83 1.27 -8.12
C ALA A 18 4.47 0.70 -6.85
N ALA A 19 5.34 -0.29 -7.02
CA ALA A 19 6.15 -0.87 -5.96
C ALA A 19 7.29 -1.70 -6.54
N TYR A 20 8.36 -1.90 -5.77
CA TYR A 20 9.27 -3.01 -6.03
C TYR A 20 8.59 -4.32 -5.60
N SER A 21 8.68 -5.38 -6.42
CA SER A 21 7.89 -6.60 -6.26
C SER A 21 8.69 -7.91 -6.36
N LEU A 22 10.01 -7.85 -6.46
CA LEU A 22 10.87 -9.03 -6.58
C LEU A 22 11.21 -9.58 -5.18
N VAL A 23 10.59 -10.70 -4.81
CA VAL A 23 10.77 -11.32 -3.48
C VAL A 23 12.24 -11.62 -3.19
N ALA A 24 12.97 -12.24 -4.12
CA ALA A 24 14.37 -12.58 -3.93
C ALA A 24 15.26 -11.34 -3.72
N GLU A 25 15.00 -10.26 -4.47
CA GLU A 25 15.71 -8.99 -4.28
C GLU A 25 15.38 -8.37 -2.92
N SER A 26 14.14 -8.48 -2.45
CA SER A 26 13.75 -7.96 -1.13
C SER A 26 14.49 -8.65 0.02
N MET A 27 14.83 -9.92 -0.14
CA MET A 27 15.64 -10.66 0.84
C MET A 27 17.11 -10.21 0.85
N ALA A 28 17.64 -9.80 -0.31
CA ALA A 28 19.02 -9.33 -0.44
C ALA A 28 19.18 -7.85 -0.02
N ASP A 29 18.19 -7.01 -0.31
CA ASP A 29 18.18 -5.58 0.02
C ASP A 29 16.82 -5.13 0.58
N PRO A 30 16.52 -5.46 1.83
CA PRO A 30 15.23 -5.14 2.43
C PRO A 30 14.99 -3.64 2.59
N LEU A 31 16.03 -2.85 2.87
CA LEU A 31 15.89 -1.40 3.10
C LEU A 31 15.43 -0.67 1.85
N LYS A 32 15.88 -1.09 0.68
CA LYS A 32 15.40 -0.59 -0.62
C LYS A 32 13.89 -0.75 -0.76
N TYR A 33 13.34 -1.87 -0.30
CA TYR A 33 11.91 -2.17 -0.36
C TYR A 33 11.09 -1.33 0.63
N PHE A 34 11.57 -1.20 1.86
CA PHE A 34 10.89 -0.35 2.84
C PHE A 34 10.94 1.12 2.47
N ASP A 35 12.05 1.61 1.96
CA ASP A 35 12.17 3.00 1.51
C ASP A 35 11.27 3.29 0.31
N ASN A 36 11.34 2.49 -0.74
CA ASN A 36 10.53 2.71 -1.94
C ASN A 36 9.04 2.46 -1.70
N ASN A 37 8.68 1.32 -1.13
CA ASN A 37 7.28 0.91 -1.00
C ASN A 37 6.61 1.62 0.17
N THR A 38 7.15 1.49 1.38
CA THR A 38 6.53 1.97 2.61
C THR A 38 6.65 3.48 2.75
N ALA A 39 7.86 4.03 2.65
CA ALA A 39 8.06 5.48 2.72
C ALA A 39 7.43 6.19 1.51
N GLY A 40 7.44 5.56 0.34
CA GLY A 40 6.75 6.05 -0.85
C GLY A 40 5.25 6.19 -0.65
N MET A 41 4.60 5.23 0.02
CA MET A 41 3.17 5.31 0.38
C MET A 41 2.89 6.47 1.32
N VAL A 42 3.71 6.68 2.35
CA VAL A 42 3.55 7.83 3.25
C VAL A 42 3.57 9.15 2.47
N LYS A 43 4.53 9.31 1.56
CA LYS A 43 4.64 10.52 0.73
C LYS A 43 3.46 10.70 -0.22
N LEU A 44 2.93 9.63 -0.77
CA LEU A 44 1.73 9.68 -1.60
C LEU A 44 0.52 10.16 -0.80
N LEU A 45 0.29 9.58 0.38
CA LEU A 45 -0.85 9.95 1.24
C LEU A 45 -0.75 11.40 1.75
N GLU A 46 0.46 11.88 2.08
CA GLU A 46 0.69 13.30 2.42
C GLU A 46 0.24 14.22 1.27
N VAL A 47 0.67 13.93 0.04
CA VAL A 47 0.33 14.75 -1.13
C VAL A 47 -1.16 14.66 -1.47
N MET A 48 -1.76 13.48 -1.38
CA MET A 48 -3.20 13.29 -1.57
C MET A 48 -4.00 14.13 -0.57
N HIS A 49 -3.62 14.09 0.71
CA HIS A 49 -4.26 14.88 1.77
C HIS A 49 -4.14 16.40 1.51
N GLU A 50 -2.93 16.88 1.18
CA GLU A 50 -2.67 18.29 0.83
C GLU A 50 -3.51 18.76 -0.36
N CYS A 51 -3.80 17.89 -1.31
CA CYS A 51 -4.55 18.20 -2.54
C CYS A 51 -6.04 17.85 -2.47
N GLY A 52 -6.53 17.37 -1.34
CA GLY A 52 -7.95 17.03 -1.14
C GLY A 52 -8.41 15.78 -1.90
N VAL A 53 -7.50 14.88 -2.26
CA VAL A 53 -7.81 13.60 -2.91
C VAL A 53 -7.97 12.52 -1.84
N HIS A 54 -9.16 11.94 -1.74
CA HIS A 54 -9.54 11.06 -0.63
C HIS A 54 -9.68 9.57 -0.99
N TYR A 55 -9.62 9.23 -2.26
CA TYR A 55 -9.83 7.86 -2.71
C TYR A 55 -8.55 7.24 -3.24
N ILE A 56 -8.22 6.05 -2.74
CA ILE A 56 -7.09 5.27 -3.23
C ILE A 56 -7.49 3.80 -3.40
N VAL A 57 -7.16 3.23 -4.54
CA VAL A 57 -7.19 1.78 -4.80
C VAL A 57 -5.74 1.29 -4.78
N PHE A 58 -5.45 0.38 -3.88
CA PHE A 58 -4.10 -0.14 -3.67
C PHE A 58 -3.99 -1.60 -4.09
N SER A 59 -3.05 -1.89 -4.96
CA SER A 59 -2.67 -3.27 -5.28
C SER A 59 -1.77 -3.83 -4.20
N SER A 60 -2.33 -4.67 -3.33
CA SER A 60 -1.58 -5.44 -2.35
C SER A 60 -1.09 -6.77 -2.94
N THR A 61 -0.84 -7.77 -2.12
CA THR A 61 -0.28 -9.05 -2.55
C THR A 61 -0.67 -10.19 -1.62
N ALA A 62 -0.80 -11.41 -2.17
CA ALA A 62 -0.95 -12.62 -1.36
C ALA A 62 0.27 -12.89 -0.46
N ALA A 63 1.44 -12.32 -0.77
CA ALA A 63 2.64 -12.45 0.07
C ALA A 63 2.47 -11.87 1.49
N THR A 64 1.46 -11.03 1.73
CA THR A 64 1.12 -10.54 3.07
C THR A 64 0.67 -11.66 4.01
N TYR A 65 0.10 -12.74 3.47
CA TYR A 65 -0.37 -13.89 4.26
C TYR A 65 0.75 -14.91 4.56
N GLY A 66 1.89 -14.80 3.91
CA GLY A 66 2.99 -15.75 4.06
C GLY A 66 2.60 -17.15 3.59
N ILE A 67 2.77 -18.15 4.48
CA ILE A 67 2.33 -19.53 4.25
C ILE A 67 1.04 -19.75 5.03
N PRO A 68 -0.13 -19.71 4.37
CA PRO A 68 -1.41 -19.89 5.05
C PRO A 68 -1.60 -21.32 5.52
N GLU A 69 -2.26 -21.51 6.66
CA GLU A 69 -2.58 -22.83 7.21
C GLU A 69 -3.71 -23.52 6.42
N GLU A 70 -4.60 -22.72 5.81
CA GLU A 70 -5.74 -23.19 5.04
C GLU A 70 -5.82 -22.55 3.66
N ILE A 71 -6.34 -23.29 2.68
CA ILE A 71 -6.60 -22.84 1.31
C ILE A 71 -8.08 -23.13 1.00
N PRO A 72 -8.81 -22.18 0.42
CA PRO A 72 -8.36 -20.86 -0.11
C PRO A 72 -8.07 -19.82 0.97
N ILE A 73 -7.22 -18.83 0.64
CA ILE A 73 -6.96 -17.67 1.50
C ILE A 73 -8.24 -16.84 1.58
N LEU A 74 -8.71 -16.56 2.79
CA LEU A 74 -9.87 -15.73 3.05
C LEU A 74 -9.45 -14.35 3.56
N GLU A 75 -10.35 -13.38 3.54
CA GLU A 75 -10.11 -12.05 4.11
C GLU A 75 -9.82 -12.09 5.62
N THR A 76 -10.30 -13.13 6.31
CA THR A 76 -10.07 -13.38 7.73
C THR A 76 -8.78 -14.12 8.02
N THR A 77 -8.07 -14.61 7.00
CA THR A 77 -6.80 -15.33 7.18
C THR A 77 -5.75 -14.39 7.82
N PRO A 78 -5.04 -14.82 8.86
CA PRO A 78 -4.01 -13.99 9.49
C PRO A 78 -2.90 -13.62 8.52
N GLN A 79 -2.55 -12.35 8.48
CA GLN A 79 -1.44 -11.84 7.68
C GLN A 79 -0.13 -12.04 8.45
N LYS A 80 0.76 -12.88 7.93
CA LYS A 80 2.07 -13.23 8.50
C LYS A 80 3.11 -13.31 7.38
N PRO A 81 3.57 -12.19 6.83
CA PRO A 81 4.54 -12.20 5.74
C PRO A 81 5.85 -12.86 6.16
N ILE A 82 6.50 -13.53 5.20
CA ILE A 82 7.77 -14.26 5.41
C ILE A 82 8.93 -13.65 4.62
N ASN A 83 8.74 -12.51 4.02
CA ASN A 83 9.77 -11.79 3.28
C ASN A 83 9.55 -10.26 3.34
N PRO A 84 10.60 -9.45 3.12
CA PRO A 84 10.49 -7.98 3.20
C PRO A 84 9.52 -7.37 2.19
N TYR A 85 9.34 -7.97 1.01
CA TYR A 85 8.34 -7.52 0.05
C TYR A 85 6.92 -7.61 0.64
N GLY A 86 6.53 -8.80 1.11
CA GLY A 86 5.22 -9.02 1.76
C GLY A 86 5.03 -8.12 2.97
N GLU A 87 6.07 -7.98 3.80
CA GLU A 87 6.05 -7.08 4.97
C GLU A 87 5.85 -5.62 4.56
N SER A 88 6.57 -5.12 3.54
CA SER A 88 6.41 -3.75 3.06
C SER A 88 4.99 -3.48 2.57
N LYS A 89 4.37 -4.44 1.88
CA LYS A 89 2.98 -4.34 1.42
C LYS A 89 1.99 -4.31 2.59
N LEU A 90 2.17 -5.17 3.59
CA LEU A 90 1.35 -5.17 4.80
C LEU A 90 1.48 -3.86 5.58
N MET A 91 2.68 -3.31 5.68
CA MET A 91 2.91 -1.99 6.27
C MET A 91 2.17 -0.89 5.50
N MET A 92 2.16 -0.93 4.17
CA MET A 92 1.40 0.03 3.36
C MET A 92 -0.11 -0.04 3.65
N GLU A 93 -0.69 -1.25 3.77
CA GLU A 93 -2.10 -1.43 4.18
C GLU A 93 -2.37 -0.83 5.56
N THR A 94 -1.45 -1.07 6.50
CA THR A 94 -1.55 -0.55 7.87
C THR A 94 -1.50 0.98 7.91
N ILE A 95 -0.57 1.59 7.16
CA ILE A 95 -0.45 3.05 7.06
C ILE A 95 -1.74 3.67 6.48
N MET A 96 -2.26 3.08 5.40
CA MET A 96 -3.51 3.54 4.78
C MET A 96 -4.69 3.49 5.76
N ARG A 97 -4.83 2.40 6.51
CA ARG A 97 -5.88 2.25 7.53
C ARG A 97 -5.79 3.32 8.63
N TRP A 98 -4.59 3.62 9.12
CA TRP A 98 -4.41 4.67 10.13
C TRP A 98 -4.63 6.07 9.56
N ALA A 99 -4.21 6.32 8.32
CA ALA A 99 -4.47 7.59 7.64
C ALA A 99 -5.97 7.82 7.46
N ASP A 100 -6.72 6.80 7.07
CA ASP A 100 -8.18 6.83 6.94
C ASP A 100 -8.88 7.19 8.27
N GLN A 101 -8.51 6.51 9.35
CA GLN A 101 -9.06 6.78 10.68
C GLN A 101 -8.76 8.20 11.17
N ALA A 102 -7.58 8.73 10.90
CA ALA A 102 -7.15 10.05 11.36
C ALA A 102 -7.83 11.20 10.61
N THR A 103 -8.11 11.02 9.33
CA THR A 103 -8.66 12.08 8.48
C THR A 103 -10.17 12.14 8.48
N GLY A 104 -10.86 11.09 8.97
CA GLY A 104 -12.32 10.96 8.88
C GLY A 104 -12.84 10.98 7.44
N SER A 105 -11.93 10.95 6.47
CA SER A 105 -12.24 10.83 5.06
C SER A 105 -12.41 9.36 4.74
N SER A 106 -13.42 9.02 3.94
CA SER A 106 -13.63 7.66 3.45
C SER A 106 -12.53 7.29 2.46
N MET A 107 -11.29 7.18 2.94
CA MET A 107 -10.25 6.46 2.22
C MET A 107 -10.67 4.99 2.27
N CYS A 108 -11.42 4.55 1.27
CA CYS A 108 -11.71 3.14 1.11
C CYS A 108 -10.41 2.44 0.67
N PRO A 109 -9.71 1.72 1.53
CA PRO A 109 -8.62 0.87 1.09
C PRO A 109 -9.24 -0.33 0.39
N PHE A 110 -9.47 -0.23 -0.92
CA PHE A 110 -9.70 -1.43 -1.71
C PHE A 110 -8.37 -2.14 -1.85
N VAL A 111 -8.16 -3.15 -1.01
CA VAL A 111 -7.06 -4.08 -1.18
C VAL A 111 -7.47 -5.07 -2.27
N THR A 112 -6.99 -4.83 -3.47
CA THR A 112 -7.11 -5.83 -4.54
C THR A 112 -5.90 -6.76 -4.43
N LEU A 113 -6.15 -8.00 -4.07
CA LEU A 113 -5.16 -9.07 -4.17
C LEU A 113 -4.98 -9.46 -5.64
N MET A 114 -3.80 -9.29 -6.15
CA MET A 114 -3.37 -9.92 -7.38
C MET A 114 -2.35 -11.01 -7.09
#